data_b5ed4ee79a552960b9cf77dab4210303
#
_entry.id   b5ed4ee79a552960b9cf77dab4210303
#
_cell.length_a   1.000
_cell.length_b   1.000
_cell.length_c   1.000
_cell.angle_alpha   90.00
_cell.angle_beta   90.00
_cell.angle_gamma   90.00
#
_symmetry.space_group_name_H-M   'P 1'
#
loop_
_entity.id
_entity.type
_entity.pdbx_description
1 polymer ?
#
loop_
_entity_poly.entity_id
_entity_poly.type
_entity_poly.pdbx_seq_one_letter_code
_entity_poly.pdbx_strand_id
1 'polypeptide(L)'
;LAATYLPSDMYEGPHGLPRKDIVFTWGDMKAALGFTGGEATAGDLLRIQFELELTNGEVYGPNDAAGSILGGFFSSPYTYNALLSCDPAPGNYLIKMYDCWGDGWQTTNAGDGTPQSQGLEVYVDGDVRNYAMCSQWQPWEGTPDCTATADGYYAEQLVDIPAGSSVVTWTWINDYYAEIGIEVFGVGEFDADGEWTGDILYSSVG
;
A
#
# COMPACT_ATOMS: atom_id res chain seq x y z
N LEU A 1 9.89 1.27 27.07
CA LEU A 1 10.95 0.53 26.39
C LEU A 1 10.35 -0.74 25.80
N ALA A 2 10.44 -0.89 24.49
CA ALA A 2 9.88 -2.06 23.81
C ALA A 2 10.85 -3.24 23.78
N ALA A 3 12.12 -2.99 23.48
CA ALA A 3 13.16 -4.02 23.45
C ALA A 3 14.55 -3.41 23.67
N THR A 4 15.49 -4.24 24.12
CA THR A 4 16.91 -3.92 24.19
C THR A 4 17.70 -5.02 23.51
N TYR A 5 18.69 -4.63 22.71
CA TYR A 5 19.58 -5.55 21.99
C TYR A 5 21.02 -5.33 22.43
N LEU A 6 21.70 -6.41 22.70
CA LEU A 6 23.11 -6.39 23.10
C LEU A 6 24.02 -6.63 21.90
N PRO A 7 25.32 -6.30 21.98
CA PRO A 7 26.27 -6.63 20.93
C PRO A 7 26.30 -8.12 20.55
N SER A 8 26.01 -9.01 21.50
CA SER A 8 25.90 -10.46 21.28
C SER A 8 24.71 -10.87 20.38
N ASP A 9 23.72 -9.99 20.23
CA ASP A 9 22.52 -10.26 19.42
C ASP A 9 22.71 -9.86 17.96
N MET A 10 23.86 -9.26 17.65
CA MET A 10 24.20 -8.79 16.32
C MET A 10 24.97 -9.86 15.53
N TYR A 11 24.79 -9.87 14.24
CA TYR A 11 25.56 -10.67 13.29
C TYR A 11 26.47 -9.78 12.42
N GLU A 12 27.47 -10.38 11.80
CA GLU A 12 28.34 -9.67 10.87
C GLU A 12 27.61 -9.47 9.53
N GLY A 13 27.40 -8.20 9.16
CA GLY A 13 26.79 -7.81 7.90
C GLY A 13 27.84 -7.62 6.79
N PRO A 14 27.41 -7.12 5.62
CA PRO A 14 28.32 -6.71 4.56
C PRO A 14 29.38 -5.73 5.09
N HIS A 15 30.59 -5.89 4.62
CA HIS A 15 31.74 -5.07 5.02
C HIS A 15 32.21 -5.23 6.49
N GLY A 16 31.85 -6.34 7.14
CA GLY A 16 32.29 -6.64 8.50
C GLY A 16 31.65 -5.77 9.59
N LEU A 17 30.56 -5.09 9.29
CA LEU A 17 29.86 -4.24 10.24
C LEU A 17 28.77 -5.03 10.99
N PRO A 18 28.61 -4.80 12.32
CA PRO A 18 27.56 -5.44 13.08
C PRO A 18 26.17 -5.00 12.60
N ARG A 19 25.26 -5.96 12.48
CA ARG A 19 23.87 -5.76 12.06
C ARG A 19 22.90 -6.52 12.93
N LYS A 20 21.68 -5.99 12.99
CA LYS A 20 20.53 -6.65 13.59
C LYS A 20 19.28 -6.29 12.80
N ASP A 21 18.56 -7.29 12.33
CA ASP A 21 17.21 -7.09 11.81
C ASP A 21 16.24 -7.04 12.99
N ILE A 22 15.50 -5.95 13.07
CA ILE A 22 14.56 -5.71 14.15
C ILE A 22 13.16 -5.81 13.57
N VAL A 23 12.40 -6.80 14.03
CA VAL A 23 11.02 -7.02 13.63
C VAL A 23 10.14 -6.83 14.83
N PHE A 24 9.16 -5.95 14.72
CA PHE A 24 8.10 -5.79 15.70
C PHE A 24 6.77 -6.16 15.06
N THR A 25 6.05 -7.05 15.68
CA THR A 25 4.65 -7.31 15.33
C THR A 25 3.74 -6.26 15.98
N TRP A 26 2.53 -6.10 15.46
CA TRP A 26 1.52 -5.27 16.12
C TRP A 26 1.22 -5.77 17.57
N GLY A 27 1.29 -7.08 17.79
CA GLY A 27 1.16 -7.66 19.13
C GLY A 27 2.24 -7.18 20.10
N ASP A 28 3.51 -7.16 19.66
CA ASP A 28 4.64 -6.65 20.45
C ASP A 28 4.47 -5.18 20.78
N MET A 29 4.03 -4.38 19.80
CA MET A 29 3.78 -2.95 19.98
C MET A 29 2.66 -2.69 20.99
N LYS A 30 1.54 -3.40 20.88
CA LYS A 30 0.45 -3.30 21.86
C LYS A 30 0.93 -3.62 23.27
N ALA A 31 1.69 -4.69 23.43
CA ALA A 31 2.24 -5.08 24.72
C ALA A 31 3.19 -4.02 25.29
N ALA A 32 4.08 -3.47 24.48
CA ALA A 32 5.03 -2.44 24.88
C ALA A 32 4.36 -1.12 25.29
N LEU A 33 3.24 -0.78 24.64
CA LEU A 33 2.45 0.44 24.92
C LEU A 33 1.43 0.22 26.05
N GLY A 34 1.21 -1.02 26.48
CA GLY A 34 0.19 -1.37 27.47
C GLY A 34 -1.23 -1.28 26.91
N PHE A 35 -1.40 -1.44 25.61
CA PHE A 35 -2.71 -1.41 24.96
C PHE A 35 -3.48 -2.70 25.23
N THR A 36 -4.75 -2.54 25.56
CA THR A 36 -5.67 -3.66 25.87
C THR A 36 -6.68 -3.92 24.76
N GLY A 37 -6.92 -2.92 23.91
CA GLY A 37 -7.77 -2.98 22.72
C GLY A 37 -8.45 -1.64 22.47
N GLY A 38 -8.55 -1.27 21.21
CA GLY A 38 -9.26 -0.05 20.79
C GLY A 38 -8.55 1.29 21.05
N GLU A 39 -7.34 1.27 21.62
CA GLU A 39 -6.56 2.49 21.88
C GLU A 39 -5.89 3.06 20.63
N ALA A 40 -5.78 2.25 19.58
CA ALA A 40 -5.22 2.66 18.30
C ALA A 40 -6.18 2.30 17.17
N THR A 41 -6.27 3.20 16.20
CA THR A 41 -7.18 3.10 15.06
C THR A 41 -6.41 3.25 13.75
N ALA A 42 -7.05 2.90 12.63
CA ALA A 42 -6.51 3.19 11.32
C ALA A 42 -6.26 4.70 11.16
N GLY A 43 -5.10 5.04 10.60
CA GLY A 43 -4.65 6.41 10.46
C GLY A 43 -3.75 6.90 11.59
N ASP A 44 -3.65 6.18 12.70
CA ASP A 44 -2.70 6.51 13.76
C ASP A 44 -1.27 6.25 13.30
N LEU A 45 -0.36 7.09 13.77
CA LEU A 45 1.05 6.99 13.44
C LEU A 45 1.83 6.38 14.62
N LEU A 46 2.32 5.17 14.41
CA LEU A 46 3.26 4.54 15.34
C LEU A 46 4.66 5.11 15.10
N ARG A 47 5.27 5.64 16.15
CA ARG A 47 6.64 6.13 16.11
C ARG A 47 7.55 5.20 16.91
N ILE A 48 8.56 4.66 16.23
CA ILE A 48 9.61 3.84 16.83
C ILE A 48 10.87 4.67 16.90
N GLN A 49 11.42 4.84 18.11
CA GLN A 49 12.65 5.58 18.34
C GLN A 49 13.74 4.62 18.83
N PHE A 50 14.94 4.81 18.32
CA PHE A 50 16.12 4.06 18.73
C PHE A 50 17.04 4.93 19.56
N GLU A 51 17.65 4.31 20.54
CA GLU A 51 18.77 4.87 21.31
C GLU A 51 19.94 3.91 21.21
N LEU A 52 21.12 4.43 20.98
CA LEU A 52 22.39 3.69 20.96
C LEU A 52 23.18 4.07 22.18
N GLU A 53 23.37 3.11 23.09
CA GLU A 53 24.26 3.25 24.24
C GLU A 53 25.64 2.68 23.87
N LEU A 54 26.68 3.50 24.02
CA LEU A 54 28.06 3.10 23.82
C LEU A 54 28.66 2.47 25.10
N THR A 55 29.75 1.75 24.95
CA THR A 55 30.45 1.09 26.07
C THR A 55 31.01 2.05 27.11
N ASN A 56 31.15 3.33 26.77
CA ASN A 56 31.57 4.39 27.69
C ASN A 56 30.38 5.04 28.44
N GLY A 57 29.15 4.59 28.17
CA GLY A 57 27.92 5.08 28.79
C GLY A 57 27.31 6.30 28.09
N GLU A 58 27.85 6.76 26.97
CA GLU A 58 27.22 7.80 26.14
C GLU A 58 26.01 7.21 25.41
N VAL A 59 24.92 7.99 25.36
CA VAL A 59 23.67 7.60 24.69
C VAL A 59 23.40 8.56 23.56
N TYR A 60 23.09 8.01 22.39
CA TYR A 60 22.74 8.77 21.18
C TYR A 60 21.32 8.38 20.74
N GLY A 61 20.55 9.40 20.42
CA GLY A 61 19.16 9.25 19.97
C GLY A 61 18.78 10.25 18.88
N PRO A 62 17.50 10.44 18.61
CA PRO A 62 17.01 11.32 17.55
C PRO A 62 17.50 12.77 17.62
N ASN A 63 17.78 13.25 18.83
CA ASN A 63 18.20 14.64 19.07
C ASN A 63 19.71 14.84 19.01
N ASP A 64 20.49 13.77 18.98
CA ASP A 64 21.94 13.81 19.07
C ASP A 64 22.61 13.58 17.70
N ALA A 65 21.83 13.19 16.70
CA ALA A 65 22.35 12.89 15.37
C ALA A 65 22.48 14.15 14.52
N ALA A 66 23.63 14.30 13.87
CA ALA A 66 23.86 15.38 12.92
C ALA A 66 22.90 15.27 11.71
N GLY A 67 22.53 16.42 11.13
CA GLY A 67 21.62 16.46 9.98
C GLY A 67 22.11 15.64 8.77
N SER A 68 23.43 15.48 8.61
CA SER A 68 24.02 14.62 7.57
C SER A 68 23.74 13.12 7.76
N ILE A 69 23.50 12.68 9.01
CA ILE A 69 23.14 11.30 9.33
C ILE A 69 21.64 11.09 9.18
N LEU A 70 20.85 12.08 9.57
CA LEU A 70 19.38 12.00 9.55
C LEU A 70 18.80 12.08 8.12
N GLY A 71 19.53 12.66 7.18
CA GLY A 71 19.06 12.88 5.83
C GLY A 71 20.15 12.68 4.77
N GLY A 72 19.84 13.07 3.53
CA GLY A 72 20.77 12.98 2.43
C GLY A 72 21.20 11.55 2.10
N PHE A 73 22.47 11.39 1.78
CA PHE A 73 23.03 10.11 1.34
C PHE A 73 22.99 9.00 2.42
N PHE A 74 23.21 9.38 3.68
CA PHE A 74 23.30 8.38 4.77
C PHE A 74 21.95 7.91 5.27
N SER A 75 20.93 8.76 5.29
CA SER A 75 19.54 8.47 5.66
C SER A 75 19.40 7.39 6.77
N SER A 76 20.06 7.62 7.90
CA SER A 76 20.08 6.70 9.04
C SER A 76 19.35 7.33 10.25
N PRO A 77 18.03 7.50 10.17
CA PRO A 77 17.28 8.14 11.24
C PRO A 77 17.20 7.24 12.47
N TYR A 78 17.24 7.86 13.66
CA TYR A 78 16.92 7.18 14.91
C TYR A 78 15.41 7.05 15.16
N THR A 79 14.58 7.56 14.25
CA THR A 79 13.12 7.53 14.35
C THR A 79 12.53 6.99 13.06
N TYR A 80 11.66 5.99 13.21
CA TYR A 80 10.89 5.42 12.11
C TYR A 80 9.41 5.58 12.43
N ASN A 81 8.63 5.90 11.41
CA ASN A 81 7.20 6.04 11.50
C ASN A 81 6.52 4.93 10.71
N ALA A 82 5.55 4.27 11.31
CA ALA A 82 4.68 3.31 10.66
C ALA A 82 3.23 3.78 10.79
N LEU A 83 2.55 3.96 9.67
CA LEU A 83 1.13 4.24 9.67
C LEU A 83 0.37 2.96 10.02
N LEU A 84 -0.51 3.04 11.00
CA LEU A 84 -1.45 1.95 11.26
C LEU A 84 -2.52 1.98 10.18
N SER A 85 -2.58 0.93 9.39
CA SER A 85 -3.67 0.70 8.45
C SER A 85 -4.49 -0.49 8.95
N CYS A 86 -5.81 -0.44 8.75
CA CYS A 86 -6.60 -1.66 8.82
C CYS A 86 -6.36 -2.44 7.54
N ASP A 87 -6.18 -3.75 7.63
CA ASP A 87 -6.33 -4.59 6.46
C ASP A 87 -7.75 -4.38 5.93
N PRO A 88 -7.94 -4.31 4.61
CA PRO A 88 -9.26 -4.25 4.04
C PRO A 88 -10.10 -5.42 4.57
N ALA A 89 -11.32 -5.14 4.98
CA ALA A 89 -12.23 -6.18 5.44
C ALA A 89 -12.40 -7.24 4.33
N PRO A 90 -12.45 -8.54 4.65
CA PRO A 90 -12.70 -9.55 3.63
C PRO A 90 -14.10 -9.37 3.04
N GLY A 91 -14.23 -9.64 1.75
CA GLY A 91 -15.48 -9.52 1.02
C GLY A 91 -15.30 -8.88 -0.35
N ASN A 92 -16.41 -8.59 -1.00
CA ASN A 92 -16.42 -7.95 -2.29
C ASN A 92 -16.35 -6.43 -2.16
N TYR A 93 -15.43 -5.84 -2.87
CA TYR A 93 -15.30 -4.41 -3.13
C TYR A 93 -15.78 -4.12 -4.55
N LEU A 94 -16.29 -2.94 -4.81
CA LEU A 94 -16.65 -2.49 -6.16
C LEU A 94 -15.65 -1.44 -6.62
N ILE A 95 -15.16 -1.62 -7.85
CA ILE A 95 -14.43 -0.60 -8.59
C ILE A 95 -15.33 -0.08 -9.69
N LYS A 96 -15.53 1.24 -9.76
CA LYS A 96 -16.12 1.93 -10.90
C LYS A 96 -15.01 2.62 -11.68
N MET A 97 -14.93 2.33 -12.96
CA MET A 97 -13.88 2.77 -13.86
C MET A 97 -14.49 3.73 -14.90
N TYR A 98 -13.83 4.84 -15.11
CA TYR A 98 -14.27 5.90 -16.02
C TYR A 98 -13.16 6.24 -16.99
N ASP A 99 -13.55 6.62 -18.20
CA ASP A 99 -12.68 7.12 -19.23
C ASP A 99 -13.41 8.24 -19.96
N CYS A 100 -12.78 9.42 -20.14
CA CYS A 100 -13.47 10.57 -20.73
C CYS A 100 -13.38 10.62 -22.26
N TRP A 101 -12.52 9.81 -22.88
CA TRP A 101 -12.39 9.68 -24.33
C TRP A 101 -13.12 8.47 -24.91
N GLY A 102 -13.42 7.47 -24.09
CA GLY A 102 -14.16 6.27 -24.49
C GLY A 102 -13.31 5.27 -25.26
N ASP A 103 -11.99 5.30 -25.08
CA ASP A 103 -11.08 4.36 -25.74
C ASP A 103 -10.41 3.37 -24.77
N GLY A 104 -10.85 3.39 -23.51
CA GLY A 104 -10.38 2.50 -22.44
C GLY A 104 -9.15 3.03 -21.73
N TRP A 105 -8.65 2.29 -20.77
CA TRP A 105 -7.59 2.77 -19.89
C TRP A 105 -6.20 2.60 -20.48
N GLN A 106 -5.42 3.68 -20.53
CA GLN A 106 -3.99 3.70 -20.83
C GLN A 106 -3.23 4.23 -19.60
N THR A 107 -2.68 3.33 -18.81
CA THR A 107 -2.06 3.68 -17.53
C THR A 107 -0.54 3.84 -17.60
N THR A 108 0.09 3.32 -18.63
CA THR A 108 1.54 3.43 -18.84
C THR A 108 1.89 3.35 -20.30
N ASN A 109 3.17 3.41 -20.61
CA ASN A 109 3.66 3.29 -21.98
C ASN A 109 4.86 2.36 -22.04
N ALA A 110 4.99 1.58 -23.10
CA ALA A 110 6.01 0.56 -23.30
C ALA A 110 7.43 1.11 -23.52
N GLY A 111 7.64 2.41 -23.43
CA GLY A 111 8.94 3.06 -23.69
C GLY A 111 9.22 3.32 -25.16
N ASP A 112 8.46 2.77 -26.07
CA ASP A 112 8.44 3.06 -27.51
C ASP A 112 7.31 4.03 -27.91
N GLY A 113 6.56 4.51 -26.92
CA GLY A 113 5.41 5.38 -27.12
C GLY A 113 4.09 4.64 -27.25
N THR A 114 4.08 3.31 -27.20
CA THR A 114 2.84 2.53 -27.27
C THR A 114 2.16 2.52 -25.89
N PRO A 115 0.93 3.02 -25.77
CA PRO A 115 0.18 2.97 -24.51
C PRO A 115 -0.05 1.53 -24.04
N GLN A 116 0.05 1.32 -22.74
CA GLN A 116 -0.24 0.03 -22.09
C GLN A 116 -1.14 0.25 -20.89
N SER A 117 -1.96 -0.73 -20.55
CA SER A 117 -2.72 -0.73 -19.32
C SER A 117 -2.22 -1.80 -18.36
N GLN A 118 -1.85 -1.36 -17.17
CA GLN A 118 -1.68 -2.27 -16.03
C GLN A 118 -2.84 -2.12 -15.05
N GLY A 119 -3.60 -1.04 -15.20
CA GLY A 119 -4.77 -0.77 -14.39
C GLY A 119 -4.46 -0.54 -12.90
N LEU A 120 -5.47 -0.71 -12.07
CA LEU A 120 -5.34 -0.77 -10.63
C LEU A 120 -4.79 -2.15 -10.25
N GLU A 121 -3.66 -2.17 -9.56
CA GLU A 121 -3.10 -3.40 -9.02
C GLU A 121 -3.63 -3.66 -7.62
N VAL A 122 -4.15 -4.86 -7.38
CA VAL A 122 -4.53 -5.35 -6.06
C VAL A 122 -3.68 -6.57 -5.74
N TYR A 123 -2.80 -6.42 -4.76
CA TYR A 123 -1.98 -7.49 -4.22
C TYR A 123 -2.67 -8.11 -3.01
N VAL A 124 -2.83 -9.41 -3.00
CA VAL A 124 -3.42 -10.18 -1.89
C VAL A 124 -2.53 -11.38 -1.59
N ASP A 125 -1.83 -11.37 -0.46
CA ASP A 125 -1.04 -12.50 0.08
C ASP A 125 -0.08 -13.17 -0.93
N GLY A 126 0.49 -12.44 -1.86
CA GLY A 126 1.38 -12.94 -2.90
C GLY A 126 0.74 -13.06 -4.29
N ASP A 127 -0.57 -12.91 -4.39
CA ASP A 127 -1.31 -12.91 -5.64
C ASP A 127 -1.52 -11.48 -6.14
N VAL A 128 -1.14 -11.22 -7.39
CA VAL A 128 -1.28 -9.89 -8.02
C VAL A 128 -2.41 -9.95 -9.04
N ARG A 129 -3.39 -9.06 -8.89
CA ARG A 129 -4.53 -8.90 -9.78
C ARG A 129 -4.55 -7.50 -10.31
N ASN A 130 -4.77 -7.36 -11.61
CA ASN A 130 -4.85 -6.06 -12.28
C ASN A 130 -6.28 -5.83 -12.79
N TYR A 131 -6.81 -4.66 -12.53
CA TYR A 131 -8.15 -4.25 -12.93
C TYR A 131 -8.06 -3.03 -13.83
N ALA A 132 -8.57 -3.15 -15.03
CA ALA A 132 -8.55 -2.09 -16.02
C ALA A 132 -9.76 -2.19 -16.94
N MET A 133 -10.13 -1.10 -17.57
CA MET A 133 -11.11 -1.06 -18.63
C MET A 133 -10.46 -1.45 -19.95
N CYS A 134 -11.02 -2.41 -20.69
CA CYS A 134 -10.50 -2.81 -22.00
C CYS A 134 -10.62 -1.67 -23.01
N SER A 135 -9.56 -1.44 -23.75
CA SER A 135 -9.62 -0.57 -24.90
C SER A 135 -10.16 -1.33 -26.12
N GLN A 136 -11.10 -0.72 -26.85
CA GLN A 136 -11.56 -1.29 -28.12
C GLN A 136 -10.54 -1.09 -29.25
N TRP A 137 -9.57 -0.20 -29.06
CA TRP A 137 -8.55 0.14 -30.06
C TRP A 137 -7.25 -0.65 -29.91
N GLN A 138 -7.01 -1.18 -28.73
CA GLN A 138 -5.81 -1.92 -28.42
C GLN A 138 -6.15 -3.18 -27.62
N PRO A 139 -6.14 -4.36 -28.26
CA PRO A 139 -6.15 -5.59 -27.49
C PRO A 139 -4.86 -5.64 -26.67
N TRP A 140 -4.98 -5.63 -25.36
CA TRP A 140 -3.86 -5.70 -24.41
C TRP A 140 -3.23 -7.08 -24.46
N GLU A 141 -2.15 -7.23 -25.21
CA GLU A 141 -1.34 -8.42 -25.11
C GLU A 141 -0.76 -8.49 -23.70
N GLY A 142 -1.23 -9.40 -22.88
CA GLY A 142 -0.72 -9.70 -21.55
C GLY A 142 -1.50 -9.16 -20.37
N THR A 143 -2.62 -8.47 -20.56
CA THR A 143 -3.57 -8.15 -19.48
C THR A 143 -4.82 -9.00 -19.64
N PRO A 144 -4.88 -10.23 -19.08
CA PRO A 144 -5.99 -11.15 -19.32
C PRO A 144 -7.32 -10.71 -18.73
N ASP A 145 -7.33 -9.73 -17.82
CA ASP A 145 -8.46 -9.45 -16.95
C ASP A 145 -9.04 -8.03 -17.09
N CYS A 146 -8.89 -7.39 -18.26
CA CYS A 146 -9.56 -6.12 -18.47
C CYS A 146 -11.08 -6.31 -18.56
N THR A 147 -11.83 -5.37 -17.99
CA THR A 147 -13.29 -5.36 -18.05
C THR A 147 -13.77 -4.79 -19.37
N ALA A 148 -14.50 -5.60 -20.13
CA ALA A 148 -15.10 -5.16 -21.38
C ALA A 148 -16.20 -4.13 -21.13
N THR A 149 -16.25 -3.10 -21.98
CA THR A 149 -17.27 -2.04 -21.95
C THR A 149 -17.92 -1.90 -23.32
N ALA A 150 -19.17 -1.49 -23.32
CA ALA A 150 -19.92 -1.32 -24.55
C ALA A 150 -19.56 -0.04 -25.30
N ASP A 151 -19.12 0.99 -24.61
CA ASP A 151 -18.93 2.36 -25.13
C ASP A 151 -17.55 2.95 -24.80
N GLY A 152 -16.72 2.25 -24.03
CA GLY A 152 -15.39 2.71 -23.62
C GLY A 152 -15.37 3.69 -22.45
N TYR A 153 -16.51 4.25 -22.04
CA TYR A 153 -16.56 5.33 -21.04
C TYR A 153 -16.72 4.86 -19.60
N TYR A 154 -17.29 3.69 -19.39
CA TYR A 154 -17.63 3.20 -18.06
C TYR A 154 -17.58 1.68 -17.96
N ALA A 155 -17.04 1.19 -16.86
CA ALA A 155 -17.12 -0.22 -16.48
C ALA A 155 -17.12 -0.40 -14.96
N GLU A 156 -17.63 -1.54 -14.50
CA GLU A 156 -17.61 -1.96 -13.11
C GLU A 156 -16.92 -3.31 -12.95
N GLN A 157 -16.19 -3.51 -11.86
CA GLN A 157 -15.55 -4.76 -11.53
C GLN A 157 -15.61 -5.03 -10.03
N LEU A 158 -15.91 -6.26 -9.67
CA LEU A 158 -15.80 -6.71 -8.28
C LEU A 158 -14.38 -7.18 -7.99
N VAL A 159 -13.90 -6.81 -6.80
CA VAL A 159 -12.63 -7.27 -6.23
C VAL A 159 -12.94 -8.07 -4.98
N ASP A 160 -12.70 -9.37 -5.03
CA ASP A 160 -12.86 -10.24 -3.86
C ASP A 160 -11.57 -10.26 -3.03
N ILE A 161 -11.70 -9.93 -1.76
CA ILE A 161 -10.64 -10.10 -0.75
C ILE A 161 -11.03 -11.30 0.13
N PRO A 162 -10.28 -12.41 0.04
CA PRO A 162 -10.60 -13.62 0.79
C PRO A 162 -10.54 -13.41 2.31
N ALA A 163 -11.38 -14.14 3.04
CA ALA A 163 -11.32 -14.15 4.49
C ALA A 163 -9.99 -14.75 4.97
N GLY A 164 -9.33 -14.05 5.88
CA GLY A 164 -8.04 -14.45 6.43
C GLY A 164 -6.83 -13.94 5.64
N SER A 165 -7.03 -13.10 4.62
CA SER A 165 -5.93 -12.38 3.98
C SER A 165 -5.14 -11.56 4.99
N SER A 166 -3.82 -11.66 4.94
CA SER A 166 -2.90 -11.02 5.88
C SER A 166 -2.28 -9.73 5.32
N VAL A 167 -2.13 -9.66 4.00
CA VAL A 167 -1.56 -8.51 3.32
C VAL A 167 -2.39 -8.18 2.09
N VAL A 168 -2.97 -6.99 2.08
CA VAL A 168 -3.70 -6.47 0.92
C VAL A 168 -3.19 -5.07 0.61
N THR A 169 -2.76 -4.86 -0.63
CA THR A 169 -2.27 -3.56 -1.10
C THR A 169 -2.96 -3.18 -2.39
N TRP A 170 -3.42 -1.95 -2.46
CA TRP A 170 -4.01 -1.34 -3.64
C TRP A 170 -3.05 -0.31 -4.20
N THR A 171 -2.64 -0.47 -5.45
CA THR A 171 -1.67 0.41 -6.09
C THR A 171 -2.26 1.01 -7.34
N TRP A 172 -2.45 2.32 -7.35
CA TRP A 172 -2.76 3.08 -8.54
C TRP A 172 -1.47 3.31 -9.33
N ILE A 173 -1.43 2.85 -10.57
CA ILE A 173 -0.19 2.82 -11.33
C ILE A 173 0.06 4.15 -12.03
N ASN A 174 -0.85 4.64 -12.82
CA ASN A 174 -0.75 5.95 -13.47
C ASN A 174 -1.99 6.22 -14.36
N ASP A 175 -2.08 7.47 -14.81
CA ASP A 175 -2.96 7.94 -15.87
C ASP A 175 -2.10 8.63 -16.93
N TYR A 176 -1.91 7.98 -18.09
CA TYR A 176 -0.94 8.44 -19.07
C TYR A 176 -1.41 9.69 -19.82
N TYR A 177 -2.72 9.80 -20.08
CA TYR A 177 -3.31 10.90 -20.82
C TYR A 177 -4.13 11.87 -19.96
N ALA A 178 -4.25 11.64 -18.68
CA ALA A 178 -5.08 12.40 -17.73
C ALA A 178 -6.57 12.38 -18.10
N GLU A 179 -7.09 11.23 -18.46
CA GLU A 179 -8.46 11.03 -18.96
C GLU A 179 -9.25 9.97 -18.22
N ILE A 180 -8.58 9.23 -17.33
CA ILE A 180 -9.20 8.11 -16.60
C ILE A 180 -9.53 8.49 -15.17
N GLY A 181 -10.61 7.95 -14.67
CA GLY A 181 -11.06 8.09 -13.29
C GLY A 181 -11.42 6.77 -12.65
N ILE A 182 -11.34 6.74 -11.34
CA ILE A 182 -11.69 5.57 -10.55
C ILE A 182 -12.44 5.95 -9.28
N GLU A 183 -13.39 5.12 -8.91
CA GLU A 183 -13.96 5.08 -7.57
C GLU A 183 -13.82 3.67 -7.01
N VAL A 184 -13.44 3.57 -5.75
CA VAL A 184 -13.35 2.32 -4.99
C VAL A 184 -14.34 2.37 -3.85
N PHE A 185 -15.19 1.39 -3.80
CA PHE A 185 -16.20 1.24 -2.74
C PHE A 185 -15.82 0.09 -1.81
N GLY A 186 -16.08 0.26 -0.54
CA GLY A 186 -15.88 -0.74 0.50
C GLY A 186 -16.75 -1.98 0.33
N VAL A 187 -16.55 -2.93 1.23
CA VAL A 187 -17.28 -4.20 1.21
C VAL A 187 -18.79 -3.95 1.19
N GLY A 188 -19.46 -4.62 0.26
CA GLY A 188 -20.89 -4.49 0.05
C GLY A 188 -21.47 -5.54 -0.89
N GLU A 189 -22.67 -5.27 -1.31
CA GLU A 189 -23.42 -6.04 -2.32
C GLU A 189 -24.34 -5.09 -3.08
N PHE A 190 -24.83 -5.50 -4.23
CA PHE A 190 -25.87 -4.75 -4.92
C PHE A 190 -27.23 -4.97 -4.23
N ASP A 191 -27.89 -3.88 -3.91
CA ASP A 191 -29.24 -3.91 -3.35
C ASP A 191 -30.32 -4.22 -4.40
N ALA A 192 -31.58 -4.17 -4.00
CA ALA A 192 -32.70 -4.47 -4.89
C ALA A 192 -32.89 -3.45 -6.03
N ASP A 193 -32.34 -2.26 -5.87
CA ASP A 193 -32.40 -1.18 -6.87
C ASP A 193 -31.15 -1.19 -7.76
N GLY A 194 -30.18 -2.10 -7.48
CA GLY A 194 -28.93 -2.24 -8.22
C GLY A 194 -27.85 -1.28 -7.76
N GLU A 195 -28.00 -0.65 -6.59
CA GLU A 195 -27.00 0.24 -6.02
C GLU A 195 -26.07 -0.52 -5.07
N TRP A 196 -24.78 -0.12 -5.07
CA TRP A 196 -23.80 -0.72 -4.17
C TRP A 196 -23.94 -0.21 -2.75
N THR A 197 -23.95 -1.11 -1.78
CA THR A 197 -24.20 -0.78 -0.36
C THR A 197 -22.96 -0.36 0.41
N GLY A 198 -21.75 -0.61 -0.11
CA GLY A 198 -20.50 -0.21 0.52
C GLY A 198 -20.21 1.29 0.37
N ASP A 199 -19.56 1.89 1.36
CA ASP A 199 -19.18 3.30 1.34
C ASP A 199 -18.05 3.56 0.32
N ILE A 200 -17.98 4.78 -0.23
CA ILE A 200 -16.85 5.22 -1.04
C ILE A 200 -15.59 5.32 -0.16
N LEU A 201 -14.54 4.60 -0.54
CA LEU A 201 -13.23 4.63 0.10
C LEU A 201 -12.27 5.57 -0.63
N TYR A 202 -12.37 5.66 -1.95
CA TYR A 202 -11.53 6.50 -2.80
C TYR A 202 -12.30 6.97 -4.03
N SER A 203 -12.05 8.19 -4.47
CA SER A 203 -12.55 8.74 -5.74
C SER A 203 -11.49 9.67 -6.33
N SER A 204 -11.17 9.49 -7.61
CA SER A 204 -10.42 10.44 -8.43
C SER A 204 -11.34 11.20 -9.38
N VAL A 205 -12.63 10.92 -9.38
CA VAL A 205 -13.64 11.62 -10.19
C VAL A 205 -14.07 12.85 -9.41
N GLY A 206 -13.73 14.04 -9.91
CA GLY A 206 -14.02 15.34 -9.31
C GLY A 206 -15.35 15.93 -9.78
#